data_cd8ca84e728f537bb5ff51a3447e1c38
#
_entry.id   cd8ca84e728f537bb5ff51a3447e1c38
#
_cell.length_a   1.000
_cell.length_b   1.000
_cell.length_c   1.000
_cell.angle_alpha   90.00
_cell.angle_beta   90.00
_cell.angle_gamma   90.00
#
_symmetry.space_group_name_H-M   'P 1'
#
loop_
_entity.id
_entity.type
_entity.pdbx_description
1 polymer ?
#
loop_
_entity_poly.entity_id
_entity_poly.type
_entity_poly.pdbx_seq_one_letter_code
_entity_poly.pdbx_strand_id
1 'polypeptide(L)'
;MTEQTPATQIPADENSLIAERRAKLGALRGQGIAYPNDFVREHFAGDLQAEFADADTWTPEALEASGRTVRMAGRLMAKRVMGKASFAQIQDESGRVQLFLQGNVLGDAYTAFKGWDVGDIVAVEGGLTRTKTGELSVKASALRLLTKSLRPLPDKWHGLSDVEQRYRQRYVDLIVTPEAREVFIKRSKIIRAMRAWLDARRFLEVETPMMHYIPGGATAKPFTTHHNALDLDLYLRVAPELYLKRLVVGGLERVYEINRNFRNEGVSTRHNPEFTMLELYEAYATYHQIMDLTEQVIRDTAQSVLGTTQVSWDGADIDLAPAFRRWRMDEAVRHHNPEISAADCTDREALLRHCERLKIRVKPSYGWGKLLLEIFEATVEHTLVQPTFITDHPVEVSPLARSSDTEPGYTDRFELFINGKELANGFSELNDPEDQAARFQAQVQAKDGGDDEAMHFDADYIRALEYGMAPTGGLGIGIDRLVMLLTGSTSIRDVLLFPYMRPEA
;
A
#
# COMPACT_ATOMS: atom_id res chain seq x y z
N MET A 1 -16.24 -33.18 5.12
CA MET A 1 -16.40 -33.36 3.66
C MET A 1 -15.72 -32.16 3.01
N THR A 2 -14.52 -32.38 2.47
CA THR A 2 -13.77 -31.32 1.77
C THR A 2 -14.36 -31.23 0.37
N GLU A 3 -15.17 -30.21 0.11
CA GLU A 3 -15.56 -29.85 -1.26
C GLU A 3 -14.30 -29.43 -2.03
N GLN A 4 -13.99 -30.19 -3.05
CA GLN A 4 -12.95 -29.85 -4.01
C GLN A 4 -13.45 -28.65 -4.82
N THR A 5 -12.73 -27.53 -4.72
CA THR A 5 -12.93 -26.34 -5.56
C THR A 5 -12.84 -26.78 -7.03
N PRO A 6 -13.81 -26.41 -7.90
CA PRO A 6 -13.75 -26.76 -9.32
C PRO A 6 -12.54 -26.11 -9.95
N ALA A 7 -11.72 -26.93 -10.61
CA ALA A 7 -10.56 -26.45 -11.36
C ALA A 7 -11.03 -25.55 -12.51
N THR A 8 -10.58 -24.30 -12.54
CA THR A 8 -10.81 -23.37 -13.65
C THR A 8 -10.47 -24.04 -14.97
N GLN A 9 -11.41 -24.12 -15.90
CA GLN A 9 -11.20 -24.75 -17.21
C GLN A 9 -10.20 -23.91 -18.01
N ILE A 10 -8.99 -24.44 -18.19
CA ILE A 10 -7.95 -23.81 -19.01
C ILE A 10 -8.38 -23.93 -20.48
N PRO A 11 -8.30 -22.86 -21.31
CA PRO A 11 -8.60 -22.93 -22.72
C PRO A 11 -7.85 -24.05 -23.45
N ALA A 12 -8.47 -24.68 -24.43
CA ALA A 12 -7.90 -25.86 -25.11
C ALA A 12 -6.53 -25.58 -25.75
N ASP A 13 -6.31 -24.39 -26.29
CA ASP A 13 -5.03 -23.94 -26.89
C ASP A 13 -3.94 -23.75 -25.82
N GLU A 14 -4.29 -23.20 -24.66
CA GLU A 14 -3.35 -23.07 -23.54
C GLU A 14 -2.94 -24.44 -22.99
N ASN A 15 -3.88 -25.38 -22.93
CA ASN A 15 -3.61 -26.78 -22.53
C ASN A 15 -2.62 -27.45 -23.47
N SER A 16 -2.70 -27.23 -24.79
CA SER A 16 -1.79 -27.82 -25.76
C SER A 16 -0.36 -27.29 -25.60
N LEU A 17 -0.19 -26.00 -25.38
CA LEU A 17 1.11 -25.36 -25.14
C LEU A 17 1.73 -25.81 -23.81
N ILE A 18 0.92 -25.97 -22.77
CA ILE A 18 1.37 -26.48 -21.47
C ILE A 18 1.83 -27.95 -21.63
N ALA A 19 1.09 -28.77 -22.37
CA ALA A 19 1.45 -30.17 -22.63
C ALA A 19 2.76 -30.27 -23.40
N GLU A 20 2.96 -29.46 -24.45
CA GLU A 20 4.24 -29.38 -25.20
C GLU A 20 5.41 -28.98 -24.27
N ARG A 21 5.24 -27.96 -23.44
CA ARG A 21 6.28 -27.51 -22.52
C ARG A 21 6.58 -28.55 -21.43
N ARG A 22 5.57 -29.33 -20.99
CA ARG A 22 5.76 -30.46 -20.09
C ARG A 22 6.54 -31.59 -20.75
N ALA A 23 6.30 -31.88 -22.03
CA ALA A 23 7.08 -32.85 -22.80
C ALA A 23 8.55 -32.40 -22.92
N LYS A 24 8.81 -31.10 -23.23
CA LYS A 24 10.17 -30.54 -23.23
C LYS A 24 10.85 -30.66 -21.85
N LEU A 25 10.12 -30.41 -20.75
CA LEU A 25 10.64 -30.66 -19.41
C LEU A 25 10.97 -32.11 -19.14
N GLY A 26 10.13 -33.04 -19.61
CA GLY A 26 10.41 -34.49 -19.52
C GLY A 26 11.72 -34.88 -20.22
N ALA A 27 11.96 -34.33 -21.42
CA ALA A 27 13.18 -34.53 -22.17
C ALA A 27 14.42 -33.99 -21.43
N LEU A 28 14.30 -32.76 -20.84
CA LEU A 28 15.37 -32.17 -20.03
C LEU A 28 15.73 -33.02 -18.80
N ARG A 29 14.72 -33.57 -18.11
CA ARG A 29 14.94 -34.52 -16.98
C ARG A 29 15.64 -35.81 -17.39
N GLY A 30 15.38 -36.28 -18.60
CA GLY A 30 16.09 -37.43 -19.18
C GLY A 30 17.56 -37.14 -19.50
N GLN A 31 17.95 -35.90 -19.67
CA GLN A 31 19.32 -35.47 -19.94
C GLN A 31 20.11 -35.10 -18.66
N GLY A 32 19.46 -35.01 -17.50
CA GLY A 32 20.09 -34.66 -16.24
C GLY A 32 19.24 -33.75 -15.36
N ILE A 33 19.89 -32.76 -14.70
CA ILE A 33 19.22 -31.84 -13.81
C ILE A 33 18.48 -30.75 -14.60
N ALA A 34 17.16 -30.82 -14.61
CA ALA A 34 16.32 -29.89 -15.37
C ALA A 34 16.17 -28.51 -14.73
N TYR A 35 16.42 -28.39 -13.42
CA TYR A 35 16.40 -27.14 -12.64
C TYR A 35 17.69 -27.00 -11.84
N PRO A 36 18.80 -26.60 -12.49
CA PRO A 36 20.08 -26.41 -11.81
C PRO A 36 20.01 -25.23 -10.85
N ASN A 37 20.71 -25.33 -9.70
CA ASN A 37 20.80 -24.27 -8.69
C ASN A 37 22.24 -23.84 -8.37
N ASP A 38 23.14 -24.04 -9.32
CA ASP A 38 24.60 -23.82 -9.20
C ASP A 38 25.06 -22.56 -9.93
N PHE A 39 24.14 -21.68 -10.38
CA PHE A 39 24.46 -20.41 -11.03
C PHE A 39 24.32 -19.24 -10.05
N VAL A 40 25.37 -18.46 -9.91
CA VAL A 40 25.38 -17.19 -9.14
C VAL A 40 25.43 -16.04 -10.13
N ARG A 41 24.42 -15.16 -10.10
CA ARG A 41 24.37 -13.93 -10.88
C ARG A 41 25.30 -12.88 -10.25
N GLU A 42 26.06 -12.16 -11.08
CA GLU A 42 26.99 -11.11 -10.64
C GLU A 42 26.58 -9.72 -11.15
N HIS A 43 25.85 -9.64 -12.27
CA HIS A 43 25.51 -8.39 -12.94
C HIS A 43 24.02 -8.28 -13.20
N PHE A 44 23.52 -7.04 -13.15
CA PHE A 44 22.12 -6.68 -13.35
C PHE A 44 21.94 -5.85 -14.63
N ALA A 45 20.80 -6.03 -15.30
CA ALA A 45 20.52 -5.35 -16.57
C ALA A 45 20.50 -3.83 -16.44
N GLY A 46 19.83 -3.30 -15.41
CA GLY A 46 19.71 -1.86 -15.17
C GLY A 46 21.04 -1.22 -14.81
N ASP A 47 21.89 -1.90 -14.03
CA ASP A 47 23.23 -1.40 -13.68
C ASP A 47 24.11 -1.27 -14.92
N LEU A 48 24.09 -2.28 -15.81
CA LEU A 48 24.81 -2.23 -17.06
C LEU A 48 24.27 -1.14 -18.00
N GLN A 49 22.95 -0.97 -18.09
CA GLN A 49 22.35 0.10 -18.88
C GLN A 49 22.76 1.48 -18.35
N ALA A 50 22.89 1.66 -17.04
CA ALA A 50 23.35 2.91 -16.44
C ALA A 50 24.86 3.13 -16.62
N GLU A 51 25.70 2.11 -16.36
CA GLU A 51 27.18 2.16 -16.50
C GLU A 51 27.58 2.48 -17.93
N PHE A 52 26.89 1.90 -18.90
CA PHE A 52 27.19 2.05 -20.34
C PHE A 52 26.16 2.91 -21.09
N ALA A 53 25.54 3.90 -20.43
CA ALA A 53 24.47 4.71 -21.03
C ALA A 53 24.95 5.55 -22.22
N ASP A 54 26.15 6.12 -22.15
CA ASP A 54 26.72 6.97 -23.19
C ASP A 54 27.19 6.13 -24.38
N ALA A 55 26.39 6.13 -25.45
CA ALA A 55 26.67 5.36 -26.67
C ALA A 55 27.84 5.92 -27.50
N ASP A 56 28.16 7.21 -27.37
CA ASP A 56 29.26 7.84 -28.10
C ASP A 56 30.61 7.47 -27.47
N THR A 57 30.67 7.38 -26.16
CA THR A 57 31.85 6.89 -25.42
C THR A 57 31.99 5.37 -25.53
N TRP A 58 30.90 4.64 -25.36
CA TRP A 58 30.88 3.18 -25.33
C TRP A 58 30.44 2.61 -26.70
N THR A 59 31.29 2.83 -27.71
CA THR A 59 31.10 2.20 -29.03
C THR A 59 31.26 0.69 -28.97
N PRO A 60 30.86 -0.09 -29.99
CA PRO A 60 31.10 -1.53 -30.03
C PRO A 60 32.56 -1.88 -29.82
N GLU A 61 33.48 -1.11 -30.41
CA GLU A 61 34.94 -1.30 -30.32
C GLU A 61 35.45 -0.98 -28.91
N ALA A 62 34.98 0.09 -28.29
CA ALA A 62 35.34 0.46 -26.92
C ALA A 62 34.87 -0.59 -25.89
N LEU A 63 33.65 -1.10 -26.06
CA LEU A 63 33.10 -2.18 -25.23
C LEU A 63 33.93 -3.48 -25.38
N GLU A 64 34.30 -3.86 -26.60
CA GLU A 64 35.13 -5.05 -26.83
C GLU A 64 36.52 -4.85 -26.29
N ALA A 65 37.12 -3.67 -26.46
CA ALA A 65 38.46 -3.32 -25.92
C ALA A 65 38.49 -3.27 -24.38
N SER A 66 37.36 -2.97 -23.73
CA SER A 66 37.24 -2.98 -22.26
C SER A 66 37.48 -4.36 -21.65
N GLY A 67 37.35 -5.44 -22.41
CA GLY A 67 37.41 -6.81 -21.93
C GLY A 67 36.37 -7.18 -20.88
N ARG A 68 35.36 -6.32 -20.67
CA ARG A 68 34.32 -6.53 -19.65
C ARG A 68 33.52 -7.77 -19.97
N THR A 69 33.54 -8.73 -19.10
CA THR A 69 32.69 -9.91 -19.13
C THR A 69 31.59 -9.79 -18.07
N VAL A 70 30.41 -10.26 -18.38
CA VAL A 70 29.24 -10.21 -17.49
C VAL A 70 28.68 -11.61 -17.29
N ARG A 71 28.12 -11.84 -16.10
CA ARG A 71 27.47 -13.06 -15.69
C ARG A 71 26.07 -12.73 -15.19
N MET A 72 25.07 -13.03 -15.99
CA MET A 72 23.69 -12.59 -15.81
C MET A 72 22.71 -13.74 -15.85
N ALA A 73 21.55 -13.54 -15.22
CA ALA A 73 20.40 -14.42 -15.36
C ALA A 73 19.12 -13.60 -15.39
N GLY A 74 18.15 -14.04 -16.17
CA GLY A 74 16.86 -13.38 -16.29
C GLY A 74 15.83 -14.22 -17.04
N ARG A 75 14.59 -13.71 -17.04
CA ARG A 75 13.50 -14.33 -17.79
C ARG A 75 13.59 -13.94 -19.25
N LEU A 76 13.50 -14.95 -20.13
CA LEU A 76 13.47 -14.79 -21.58
C LEU A 76 12.13 -14.13 -21.99
N MET A 77 12.18 -12.86 -22.37
CA MET A 77 11.00 -12.08 -22.74
C MET A 77 10.74 -12.03 -24.24
N ALA A 78 11.80 -12.22 -25.03
CA ALA A 78 11.71 -12.29 -26.48
C ALA A 78 12.86 -13.13 -27.04
N LYS A 79 12.60 -13.79 -28.17
CA LYS A 79 13.65 -14.40 -28.97
C LYS A 79 13.36 -14.25 -30.46
N ARG A 80 14.42 -14.04 -31.24
CA ARG A 80 14.38 -13.99 -32.70
C ARG A 80 15.51 -14.82 -33.27
N VAL A 81 15.19 -15.97 -33.81
CA VAL A 81 16.16 -16.90 -34.42
C VAL A 81 16.34 -16.54 -35.89
N MET A 82 17.59 -16.28 -36.32
CA MET A 82 17.96 -15.90 -37.68
C MET A 82 19.09 -16.80 -38.19
N GLY A 83 18.81 -18.11 -38.33
CA GLY A 83 19.76 -19.06 -38.84
C GLY A 83 20.96 -19.31 -37.90
N LYS A 84 22.15 -18.77 -38.23
CA LYS A 84 23.40 -18.95 -37.47
C LYS A 84 23.59 -17.94 -36.30
N ALA A 85 22.76 -16.92 -36.24
CA ALA A 85 22.73 -15.94 -35.15
C ALA A 85 21.31 -15.75 -34.64
N SER A 86 21.16 -15.28 -33.40
CA SER A 86 19.88 -14.98 -32.80
C SER A 86 20.01 -13.78 -31.88
N PHE A 87 18.92 -13.06 -31.71
CA PHE A 87 18.75 -12.10 -30.64
C PHE A 87 17.72 -12.61 -29.65
N ALA A 88 17.97 -12.35 -28.38
CA ALA A 88 17.03 -12.61 -27.30
C ALA A 88 17.01 -11.43 -26.35
N GLN A 89 15.97 -11.29 -25.56
CA GLN A 89 15.87 -10.29 -24.50
C GLN A 89 15.59 -10.99 -23.20
N ILE A 90 16.42 -10.76 -22.19
CA ILE A 90 16.15 -11.21 -20.82
C ILE A 90 15.77 -10.04 -19.94
N GLN A 91 14.91 -10.31 -18.95
CA GLN A 91 14.47 -9.37 -17.93
C GLN A 91 14.86 -9.88 -16.56
N ASP A 92 15.50 -9.02 -15.79
CA ASP A 92 15.73 -9.23 -14.35
C ASP A 92 14.91 -8.24 -13.51
N GLU A 93 15.29 -8.07 -12.23
CA GLU A 93 14.59 -7.12 -11.33
C GLU A 93 14.86 -5.66 -11.68
N SER A 94 16.00 -5.36 -12.29
CA SER A 94 16.46 -4.01 -12.60
C SER A 94 16.08 -3.52 -14.00
N GLY A 95 15.77 -4.44 -14.94
CA GLY A 95 15.45 -4.07 -16.30
C GLY A 95 15.58 -5.19 -17.31
N ARG A 96 15.81 -4.79 -18.56
CA ARG A 96 15.98 -5.70 -19.70
C ARG A 96 17.31 -5.47 -20.38
N VAL A 97 17.91 -6.54 -20.90
CA VAL A 97 19.10 -6.48 -21.73
C VAL A 97 18.96 -7.43 -22.92
N GLN A 98 19.54 -7.01 -24.05
CA GLN A 98 19.58 -7.84 -25.25
C GLN A 98 20.73 -8.85 -25.15
N LEU A 99 20.52 -10.06 -25.68
CA LEU A 99 21.54 -11.08 -25.88
C LEU A 99 21.79 -11.23 -27.38
N PHE A 100 23.06 -11.26 -27.77
CA PHE A 100 23.51 -11.63 -29.11
C PHE A 100 24.12 -13.03 -29.06
N LEU A 101 23.49 -13.98 -29.72
CA LEU A 101 23.78 -15.41 -29.64
C LEU A 101 24.28 -15.89 -31.01
N GLN A 102 25.46 -16.49 -31.05
CA GLN A 102 26.07 -17.01 -32.29
C GLN A 102 26.27 -18.52 -32.22
N GLY A 103 25.77 -19.25 -33.22
CA GLY A 103 25.82 -20.71 -33.25
C GLY A 103 27.24 -21.29 -33.32
N ASN A 104 28.18 -20.59 -33.98
CA ASN A 104 29.59 -21.00 -34.02
C ASN A 104 30.34 -20.80 -32.68
N VAL A 105 29.83 -19.97 -31.79
CA VAL A 105 30.40 -19.75 -30.45
C VAL A 105 29.77 -20.67 -29.42
N LEU A 106 28.44 -20.80 -29.45
CA LEU A 106 27.67 -21.49 -28.42
C LEU A 106 27.44 -23.00 -28.71
N GLY A 107 27.67 -23.46 -29.95
CA GLY A 107 27.55 -24.88 -30.30
C GLY A 107 26.20 -25.52 -29.92
N ASP A 108 26.27 -26.55 -29.09
CA ASP A 108 25.06 -27.30 -28.62
C ASP A 108 24.12 -26.43 -27.79
N ALA A 109 24.63 -25.46 -27.00
CA ALA A 109 23.81 -24.52 -26.26
C ALA A 109 22.95 -23.64 -27.19
N TYR A 110 23.46 -23.26 -28.38
CA TYR A 110 22.66 -22.56 -29.39
C TYR A 110 21.57 -23.45 -29.97
N THR A 111 21.87 -24.72 -30.21
CA THR A 111 20.87 -25.69 -30.69
C THR A 111 19.77 -25.89 -29.66
N ALA A 112 20.10 -26.05 -28.40
CA ALA A 112 19.17 -26.14 -27.29
C ALA A 112 18.29 -24.87 -27.16
N PHE A 113 18.89 -23.69 -27.28
CA PHE A 113 18.21 -22.39 -27.21
C PHE A 113 17.06 -22.28 -28.23
N LYS A 114 17.20 -22.82 -29.42
CA LYS A 114 16.13 -22.82 -30.43
C LYS A 114 14.85 -23.49 -29.92
N GLY A 115 14.97 -24.50 -29.04
CA GLY A 115 13.86 -25.22 -28.43
C GLY A 115 13.28 -24.57 -27.15
N TRP A 116 13.94 -23.55 -26.58
CA TRP A 116 13.47 -22.87 -25.39
C TRP A 116 12.26 -21.98 -25.70
N ASP A 117 11.48 -21.65 -24.67
CA ASP A 117 10.26 -20.87 -24.82
C ASP A 117 10.39 -19.51 -24.13
N VAL A 118 9.66 -18.52 -24.63
CA VAL A 118 9.46 -17.25 -23.93
C VAL A 118 8.82 -17.55 -22.58
N GLY A 119 9.39 -16.94 -21.54
CA GLY A 119 9.05 -17.22 -20.15
C GLY A 119 10.09 -18.08 -19.41
N ASP A 120 10.95 -18.83 -20.11
CA ASP A 120 12.05 -19.59 -19.50
C ASP A 120 13.03 -18.64 -18.77
N ILE A 121 13.67 -19.13 -17.70
CA ILE A 121 14.76 -18.39 -17.04
C ILE A 121 16.09 -18.96 -17.52
N VAL A 122 16.97 -18.06 -17.96
CA VAL A 122 18.24 -18.42 -18.57
C VAL A 122 19.40 -17.70 -17.90
N ALA A 123 20.56 -18.34 -17.92
CA ALA A 123 21.84 -17.74 -17.55
C ALA A 123 22.68 -17.47 -18.82
N VAL A 124 23.41 -16.39 -18.81
CA VAL A 124 24.31 -15.99 -19.89
C VAL A 124 25.62 -15.45 -19.31
N GLU A 125 26.73 -15.82 -19.94
CA GLU A 125 28.04 -15.23 -19.72
C GLU A 125 28.56 -14.71 -21.06
N GLY A 126 29.24 -13.56 -21.07
CA GLY A 126 29.80 -13.02 -22.31
C GLY A 126 30.31 -11.60 -22.18
N GLY A 127 30.88 -11.10 -23.26
CA GLY A 127 31.34 -9.72 -23.39
C GLY A 127 30.18 -8.77 -23.75
N LEU A 128 30.42 -7.48 -23.55
CA LEU A 128 29.46 -6.45 -23.95
C LEU A 128 29.73 -5.97 -25.38
N THR A 129 28.66 -5.61 -26.09
CA THR A 129 28.72 -5.01 -27.41
C THR A 129 27.50 -4.10 -27.63
N ARG A 130 27.50 -3.31 -28.72
CA ARG A 130 26.30 -2.60 -29.19
C ARG A 130 25.92 -3.07 -30.58
N THR A 131 24.64 -3.09 -30.84
CA THR A 131 24.11 -3.33 -32.18
C THR A 131 24.28 -2.10 -33.06
N LYS A 132 24.08 -2.25 -34.35
CA LYS A 132 24.09 -1.11 -35.32
C LYS A 132 23.03 -0.04 -34.97
N THR A 133 21.99 -0.40 -34.23
CA THR A 133 20.94 0.51 -33.74
C THR A 133 21.26 1.11 -32.37
N GLY A 134 22.45 0.87 -31.82
CA GLY A 134 22.89 1.43 -30.55
C GLY A 134 22.47 0.63 -29.28
N GLU A 135 21.77 -0.49 -29.42
CA GLU A 135 21.28 -1.26 -28.28
C GLU A 135 22.42 -2.04 -27.57
N LEU A 136 22.60 -1.81 -26.28
CA LEU A 136 23.56 -2.55 -25.44
C LEU A 136 23.18 -4.03 -25.40
N SER A 137 24.13 -4.90 -25.70
CA SER A 137 23.91 -6.34 -25.83
C SER A 137 25.02 -7.15 -25.16
N VAL A 138 24.66 -8.30 -24.61
CA VAL A 138 25.62 -9.31 -24.18
C VAL A 138 25.91 -10.24 -25.34
N LYS A 139 27.16 -10.22 -25.84
CA LYS A 139 27.69 -11.18 -26.82
C LYS A 139 28.04 -12.46 -26.08
N ALA A 140 27.11 -13.41 -26.10
CA ALA A 140 27.18 -14.60 -25.27
C ALA A 140 28.34 -15.54 -25.68
N SER A 141 29.17 -15.91 -24.72
CA SER A 141 30.17 -16.98 -24.81
C SER A 141 29.67 -18.28 -24.15
N ALA A 142 28.76 -18.19 -23.16
CA ALA A 142 28.06 -19.31 -22.57
C ALA A 142 26.58 -18.99 -22.37
N LEU A 143 25.73 -20.00 -22.49
CA LEU A 143 24.27 -19.86 -22.33
C LEU A 143 23.69 -21.14 -21.76
N ARG A 144 22.84 -21.03 -20.74
CA ARG A 144 22.24 -22.18 -20.07
C ARG A 144 20.81 -21.94 -19.63
N LEU A 145 19.96 -22.95 -19.74
CA LEU A 145 18.63 -22.93 -19.16
C LEU A 145 18.72 -23.18 -17.64
N LEU A 146 18.11 -22.33 -16.84
CA LEU A 146 17.99 -22.48 -15.39
C LEU A 146 16.60 -23.00 -14.98
N THR A 147 15.54 -22.49 -15.62
CA THR A 147 14.19 -22.86 -15.26
C THR A 147 13.31 -22.93 -16.51
N LYS A 148 12.65 -24.08 -16.71
CA LYS A 148 11.64 -24.24 -17.74
C LYS A 148 10.31 -23.68 -17.28
N SER A 149 9.79 -22.69 -18.01
CA SER A 149 8.44 -22.15 -17.81
C SER A 149 7.42 -23.08 -18.48
N LEU A 150 6.42 -23.54 -17.72
CA LEU A 150 5.39 -24.45 -18.23
C LEU A 150 4.16 -23.72 -18.77
N ARG A 151 3.87 -22.51 -18.28
CA ARG A 151 2.75 -21.71 -18.78
C ARG A 151 3.27 -20.62 -19.72
N PRO A 152 2.58 -20.37 -20.86
CA PRO A 152 2.90 -19.24 -21.70
C PRO A 152 2.66 -17.93 -20.95
N LEU A 153 3.46 -16.91 -21.24
CA LEU A 153 3.12 -15.55 -20.80
C LEU A 153 1.97 -15.03 -21.66
N PRO A 154 1.13 -14.14 -21.12
CA PRO A 154 0.11 -13.43 -21.91
C PRO A 154 0.74 -12.71 -23.11
N ASP A 155 -0.05 -12.53 -24.17
CA ASP A 155 0.42 -11.87 -25.41
C ASP A 155 0.93 -10.48 -25.14
N LYS A 156 2.07 -10.13 -25.74
CA LYS A 156 2.76 -8.84 -25.54
C LYS A 156 1.90 -7.61 -25.82
N TRP A 157 0.87 -7.74 -26.67
CA TRP A 157 0.06 -6.63 -27.15
C TRP A 157 -1.17 -6.35 -26.31
N HIS A 158 -1.60 -7.32 -25.49
CA HIS A 158 -2.83 -7.19 -24.69
C HIS A 158 -2.56 -7.31 -23.20
N GLY A 159 -1.36 -7.80 -22.77
CA GLY A 159 -1.05 -8.05 -21.37
C GLY A 159 -2.10 -8.93 -20.68
N LEU A 160 -2.29 -8.75 -19.39
CA LEU A 160 -3.51 -9.15 -18.70
C LEU A 160 -4.51 -8.01 -18.86
N SER A 161 -5.38 -8.08 -19.90
CA SER A 161 -6.41 -7.06 -20.17
C SER A 161 -7.51 -7.04 -19.12
N ASP A 162 -7.74 -8.16 -18.46
CA ASP A 162 -8.66 -8.27 -17.34
C ASP A 162 -7.99 -7.78 -16.04
N VAL A 163 -8.51 -6.70 -15.48
CA VAL A 163 -8.03 -6.09 -14.24
C VAL A 163 -8.16 -7.06 -13.06
N GLU A 164 -9.22 -7.86 -13.00
CA GLU A 164 -9.40 -8.84 -11.93
C GLU A 164 -8.32 -9.93 -12.00
N GLN A 165 -8.03 -10.41 -13.19
CA GLN A 165 -6.98 -11.42 -13.40
C GLN A 165 -5.59 -10.87 -13.02
N ARG A 166 -5.30 -9.58 -13.22
CA ARG A 166 -4.08 -8.92 -12.75
C ARG A 166 -3.92 -9.00 -11.22
N TYR A 167 -4.99 -8.84 -10.48
CA TYR A 167 -4.96 -8.93 -9.02
C TYR A 167 -4.82 -10.38 -8.54
N ARG A 168 -5.51 -11.34 -9.18
CA ARG A 168 -5.45 -12.76 -8.84
C ARG A 168 -4.11 -13.40 -9.20
N GLN A 169 -3.56 -13.03 -10.35
CA GLN A 169 -2.27 -13.53 -10.86
C GLN A 169 -1.19 -12.44 -10.81
N ARG A 170 -1.06 -11.78 -9.66
CA ARG A 170 -0.10 -10.68 -9.46
C ARG A 170 1.33 -11.06 -9.90
N TYR A 171 1.74 -12.31 -9.70
CA TYR A 171 3.04 -12.82 -10.15
C TYR A 171 3.19 -12.77 -11.68
N VAL A 172 2.12 -12.93 -12.45
CA VAL A 172 2.15 -12.74 -13.91
C VAL A 172 2.15 -11.25 -14.25
N ASP A 173 1.27 -10.46 -13.62
CA ASP A 173 1.21 -9.00 -13.79
C ASP A 173 2.59 -8.35 -13.57
N LEU A 174 3.32 -8.73 -12.51
CA LEU A 174 4.68 -8.26 -12.24
C LEU A 174 5.71 -8.68 -13.30
N ILE A 175 5.47 -9.76 -14.06
CA ILE A 175 6.34 -10.17 -15.16
C ILE A 175 6.10 -9.30 -16.40
N VAL A 176 4.83 -9.03 -16.72
CA VAL A 176 4.46 -8.48 -18.03
C VAL A 176 4.14 -6.98 -18.01
N THR A 177 3.80 -6.41 -16.84
CA THR A 177 3.41 -4.99 -16.66
C THR A 177 4.47 -4.23 -15.85
N PRO A 178 5.38 -3.50 -16.51
CA PRO A 178 6.42 -2.71 -15.83
C PRO A 178 5.85 -1.70 -14.83
N GLU A 179 4.73 -1.07 -15.18
CA GLU A 179 4.04 -0.05 -14.38
C GLU A 179 3.57 -0.62 -13.03
N ALA A 180 3.05 -1.86 -13.03
CA ALA A 180 2.66 -2.54 -11.79
C ALA A 180 3.86 -2.77 -10.86
N ARG A 181 5.01 -3.15 -11.42
CA ARG A 181 6.27 -3.32 -10.66
C ARG A 181 6.73 -2.00 -10.05
N GLU A 182 6.67 -0.91 -10.83
CA GLU A 182 7.03 0.44 -10.37
C GLU A 182 6.22 0.89 -9.14
N VAL A 183 4.92 0.62 -9.11
CA VAL A 183 4.07 0.96 -7.96
C VAL A 183 4.61 0.31 -6.68
N PHE A 184 4.97 -0.99 -6.71
CA PHE A 184 5.47 -1.68 -5.52
C PHE A 184 6.88 -1.26 -5.12
N ILE A 185 7.74 -0.92 -6.09
CA ILE A 185 9.06 -0.32 -5.82
C ILE A 185 8.87 1.04 -5.13
N LYS A 186 7.99 1.90 -5.65
CA LYS A 186 7.66 3.20 -5.05
C LYS A 186 7.07 3.03 -3.66
N ARG A 187 6.13 2.09 -3.46
CA ARG A 187 5.59 1.76 -2.13
C ARG A 187 6.70 1.48 -1.11
N SER A 188 7.67 0.64 -1.48
CA SER A 188 8.79 0.32 -0.59
C SER A 188 9.67 1.54 -0.31
N LYS A 189 9.90 2.39 -1.32
CA LYS A 189 10.66 3.64 -1.15
C LYS A 189 9.92 4.63 -0.26
N ILE A 190 8.60 4.78 -0.40
CA ILE A 190 7.74 5.65 0.42
C ILE A 190 7.85 5.24 1.89
N ILE A 191 7.62 3.97 2.22
CA ILE A 191 7.69 3.47 3.60
C ILE A 191 9.10 3.68 4.19
N ARG A 192 10.15 3.43 3.41
CA ARG A 192 11.54 3.66 3.84
C ARG A 192 11.81 5.15 4.11
N ALA A 193 11.33 6.05 3.25
CA ALA A 193 11.50 7.49 3.42
C ALA A 193 10.77 7.99 4.68
N MET A 194 9.55 7.51 4.94
CA MET A 194 8.80 7.84 6.15
C MET A 194 9.53 7.37 7.42
N ARG A 195 10.04 6.13 7.44
CA ARG A 195 10.85 5.62 8.57
C ARG A 195 12.06 6.50 8.82
N ALA A 196 12.86 6.77 7.79
CA ALA A 196 14.04 7.62 7.91
C ALA A 196 13.71 9.03 8.40
N TRP A 197 12.56 9.58 7.97
CA TRP A 197 12.08 10.89 8.39
C TRP A 197 11.71 10.93 9.88
N LEU A 198 11.03 9.88 10.38
CA LEU A 198 10.63 9.72 11.78
C LEU A 198 11.84 9.45 12.69
N ASP A 199 12.73 8.55 12.28
CA ASP A 199 13.96 8.22 13.02
C ASP A 199 14.84 9.46 13.22
N ALA A 200 14.98 10.31 12.18
CA ALA A 200 15.72 11.57 12.27
C ALA A 200 15.12 12.57 13.29
N ARG A 201 13.85 12.37 13.68
CA ARG A 201 13.11 13.18 14.66
C ARG A 201 12.96 12.51 16.02
N ARG A 202 13.76 11.45 16.26
CA ARG A 202 13.81 10.71 17.53
C ARG A 202 12.54 9.92 17.84
N PHE A 203 11.72 9.58 16.86
CA PHE A 203 10.66 8.61 17.06
C PHE A 203 11.25 7.20 17.12
N LEU A 204 10.76 6.38 18.02
CA LEU A 204 11.11 4.98 18.18
C LEU A 204 10.10 4.11 17.45
N GLU A 205 10.53 3.31 16.46
CA GLU A 205 9.67 2.29 15.87
C GLU A 205 9.48 1.15 16.88
N VAL A 206 8.23 0.76 17.09
CA VAL A 206 7.85 -0.30 18.01
C VAL A 206 6.90 -1.28 17.34
N GLU A 207 6.75 -2.46 17.93
CA GLU A 207 5.74 -3.44 17.56
C GLU A 207 4.85 -3.72 18.75
N THR A 208 3.53 -3.66 18.55
CA THR A 208 2.52 -3.97 19.55
C THR A 208 1.70 -5.19 19.10
N PRO A 209 0.94 -5.84 19.98
CA PRO A 209 0.21 -7.05 19.62
C PRO A 209 -0.76 -6.85 18.48
N MET A 210 -0.83 -7.79 17.53
CA MET A 210 -1.87 -7.87 16.51
C MET A 210 -3.11 -8.61 17.00
N MET A 211 -2.98 -9.48 17.98
CA MET A 211 -4.09 -10.19 18.64
C MET A 211 -4.40 -9.52 19.96
N HIS A 212 -5.60 -8.99 20.08
CA HIS A 212 -6.06 -8.27 21.27
C HIS A 212 -7.07 -9.11 22.06
N TYR A 213 -7.03 -9.01 23.39
CA TYR A 213 -8.09 -9.52 24.26
C TYR A 213 -9.35 -8.65 24.18
N ILE A 214 -9.17 -7.34 24.05
CA ILE A 214 -10.21 -6.34 23.95
C ILE A 214 -9.91 -5.50 22.71
N PRO A 215 -10.76 -5.51 21.67
CA PRO A 215 -10.57 -4.66 20.52
C PRO A 215 -10.90 -3.20 20.86
N GLY A 216 -10.08 -2.27 20.40
CA GLY A 216 -10.24 -0.84 20.67
C GLY A 216 -9.27 0.00 19.86
N GLY A 217 -9.32 1.33 20.04
CA GLY A 217 -8.50 2.31 19.32
C GLY A 217 -9.13 2.81 18.02
N ALA A 218 -10.23 2.24 17.56
CA ALA A 218 -11.01 2.74 16.44
C ALA A 218 -12.44 2.20 16.51
N THR A 219 -13.38 2.93 15.90
CA THR A 219 -14.75 2.49 15.68
C THR A 219 -14.77 1.60 14.44
N ALA A 220 -14.71 0.28 14.62
CA ALA A 220 -14.67 -0.69 13.55
C ALA A 220 -15.05 -2.10 14.04
N LYS A 221 -15.62 -2.92 13.15
CA LYS A 221 -15.93 -4.31 13.47
C LYS A 221 -14.67 -5.19 13.41
N PRO A 222 -14.28 -5.90 14.50
CA PRO A 222 -13.08 -6.74 14.52
C PRO A 222 -13.32 -8.11 13.86
N PHE A 223 -12.24 -8.75 13.39
CA PHE A 223 -12.21 -10.19 13.16
C PHE A 223 -11.95 -10.92 14.48
N THR A 224 -12.63 -12.04 14.69
CA THR A 224 -12.42 -12.92 15.84
C THR A 224 -11.56 -14.12 15.48
N THR A 225 -10.77 -14.60 16.44
CA THR A 225 -10.00 -15.85 16.36
C THR A 225 -10.01 -16.54 17.72
N HIS A 226 -9.58 -17.81 17.77
CA HIS A 226 -9.56 -18.59 19.00
C HIS A 226 -8.16 -19.15 19.29
N HIS A 227 -7.66 -18.95 20.51
CA HIS A 227 -6.39 -19.50 20.98
C HIS A 227 -6.62 -20.86 21.63
N ASN A 228 -6.42 -21.95 20.89
CA ASN A 228 -6.77 -23.31 21.32
C ASN A 228 -6.14 -23.73 22.66
N ALA A 229 -4.87 -23.41 22.91
CA ALA A 229 -4.18 -23.83 24.13
C ALA A 229 -4.65 -23.10 25.40
N LEU A 230 -5.17 -21.89 25.26
CA LEU A 230 -5.70 -21.07 26.35
C LEU A 230 -7.23 -21.12 26.44
N ASP A 231 -7.90 -21.76 25.47
CA ASP A 231 -9.35 -21.79 25.32
C ASP A 231 -9.94 -20.37 25.42
N LEU A 232 -9.43 -19.44 24.60
CA LEU A 232 -9.68 -18.02 24.72
C LEU A 232 -9.93 -17.39 23.35
N ASP A 233 -11.01 -16.63 23.23
CA ASP A 233 -11.30 -15.82 22.06
C ASP A 233 -10.44 -14.57 22.06
N LEU A 234 -9.86 -14.25 20.89
CA LEU A 234 -9.06 -13.08 20.61
C LEU A 234 -9.60 -12.34 19.40
N TYR A 235 -9.16 -11.11 19.25
CA TYR A 235 -9.55 -10.26 18.14
C TYR A 235 -8.30 -9.83 17.37
N LEU A 236 -8.37 -9.80 16.04
CA LEU A 236 -7.38 -9.09 15.26
C LEU A 236 -7.57 -7.58 15.46
N ARG A 237 -6.50 -6.86 15.73
CA ARG A 237 -6.56 -5.44 16.09
C ARG A 237 -7.19 -4.59 15.00
N VAL A 238 -8.03 -3.64 15.38
CA VAL A 238 -8.57 -2.60 14.50
C VAL A 238 -7.65 -1.39 14.44
N ALA A 239 -6.83 -1.17 15.49
CA ALA A 239 -5.81 -0.13 15.62
C ALA A 239 -4.82 -0.50 16.74
N PRO A 240 -3.53 -0.07 16.71
CA PRO A 240 -2.56 -0.23 17.79
C PRO A 240 -2.68 0.85 18.87
N GLU A 241 -3.52 1.86 18.72
CA GLU A 241 -3.62 3.10 19.50
C GLU A 241 -3.50 2.89 21.02
N LEU A 242 -4.36 2.04 21.62
CA LEU A 242 -4.37 1.89 23.07
C LEU A 242 -3.08 1.27 23.61
N TYR A 243 -2.37 0.45 22.83
CA TYR A 243 -1.06 -0.08 23.21
C TYR A 243 0.04 0.95 23.05
N LEU A 244 0.03 1.75 22.00
CA LEU A 244 1.02 2.82 21.79
C LEU A 244 0.91 3.89 22.89
N LYS A 245 -0.31 4.26 23.30
CA LYS A 245 -0.54 5.18 24.42
C LYS A 245 -0.02 4.62 25.75
N ARG A 246 -0.15 3.29 26.00
CA ARG A 246 0.47 2.66 27.16
C ARG A 246 2.00 2.80 27.16
N LEU A 247 2.64 2.80 25.98
CA LEU A 247 4.08 3.05 25.89
C LEU A 247 4.43 4.49 26.22
N VAL A 248 3.59 5.45 25.84
CA VAL A 248 3.76 6.86 26.23
C VAL A 248 3.63 7.01 27.75
N VAL A 249 2.64 6.37 28.39
CA VAL A 249 2.54 6.29 29.87
C VAL A 249 3.82 5.70 30.47
N GLY A 250 4.42 4.68 29.81
CA GLY A 250 5.67 4.05 30.21
C GLY A 250 6.93 4.91 30.00
N GLY A 251 6.79 6.14 29.45
CA GLY A 251 7.90 7.09 29.26
C GLY A 251 8.57 7.03 27.88
N LEU A 252 8.03 6.27 26.92
CA LEU A 252 8.45 6.36 25.52
C LEU A 252 7.74 7.54 24.87
N GLU A 253 8.35 8.72 24.94
CA GLU A 253 7.72 10.00 24.60
C GLU A 253 7.41 10.18 23.10
N ARG A 254 8.09 9.44 22.23
CA ARG A 254 7.90 9.47 20.77
C ARG A 254 7.96 8.06 20.22
N VAL A 255 6.82 7.52 19.87
CA VAL A 255 6.69 6.16 19.34
C VAL A 255 5.93 6.15 18.04
N TYR A 256 6.26 5.21 17.16
CA TYR A 256 5.46 4.92 15.98
C TYR A 256 5.47 3.44 15.64
N GLU A 257 4.44 3.01 14.92
CA GLU A 257 4.32 1.68 14.35
C GLU A 257 3.80 1.79 12.92
N ILE A 258 4.47 1.13 11.95
CA ILE A 258 3.96 0.94 10.60
C ILE A 258 3.62 -0.53 10.45
N ASN A 259 2.33 -0.88 10.52
CA ASN A 259 1.92 -2.27 10.51
C ASN A 259 0.46 -2.46 10.04
N ARG A 260 0.01 -3.71 10.03
CA ARG A 260 -1.34 -4.11 9.61
C ARG A 260 -2.37 -3.87 10.68
N ASN A 261 -3.53 -3.36 10.24
CA ASN A 261 -4.79 -3.35 10.98
C ASN A 261 -5.84 -4.13 10.20
N PHE A 262 -6.86 -4.61 10.90
CA PHE A 262 -7.87 -5.51 10.36
C PHE A 262 -9.26 -4.98 10.72
N ARG A 263 -10.12 -4.77 9.69
CA ARG A 263 -11.50 -4.34 9.89
C ARG A 263 -12.43 -5.25 9.08
N ASN A 264 -13.38 -5.87 9.76
CA ASN A 264 -14.32 -6.82 9.19
C ASN A 264 -15.49 -6.08 8.52
N GLU A 265 -15.17 -5.32 7.50
CA GLU A 265 -16.08 -4.45 6.75
C GLU A 265 -16.12 -4.85 5.27
N GLY A 266 -16.89 -4.09 4.48
CA GLY A 266 -17.02 -4.33 3.06
C GLY A 266 -15.72 -4.14 2.26
N VAL A 267 -15.55 -4.91 1.18
CA VAL A 267 -14.44 -4.77 0.24
C VAL A 267 -14.83 -3.86 -0.91
N SER A 268 -14.01 -2.84 -1.19
CA SER A 268 -14.25 -1.88 -2.28
C SER A 268 -12.95 -1.49 -2.98
N THR A 269 -13.00 -0.53 -3.89
CA THR A 269 -11.81 0.10 -4.48
C THR A 269 -11.02 0.94 -3.46
N ARG A 270 -11.62 1.28 -2.32
CA ARG A 270 -11.04 2.11 -1.26
C ARG A 270 -10.74 1.34 0.02
N HIS A 271 -11.33 0.15 0.22
CA HIS A 271 -11.25 -0.63 1.46
C HIS A 271 -10.82 -2.07 1.20
N ASN A 272 -9.86 -2.53 1.98
CA ASN A 272 -9.40 -3.91 2.06
C ASN A 272 -9.48 -4.35 3.54
N PRO A 273 -9.91 -5.58 3.85
CA PRO A 273 -10.10 -6.02 5.23
C PRO A 273 -8.84 -5.95 6.11
N GLU A 274 -7.67 -6.08 5.50
CA GLU A 274 -6.37 -5.80 6.10
C GLU A 274 -5.67 -4.68 5.32
N PHE A 275 -5.09 -3.73 6.02
CA PHE A 275 -4.45 -2.57 5.42
C PHE A 275 -3.30 -2.09 6.29
N THR A 276 -2.40 -1.28 5.73
CA THR A 276 -1.24 -0.76 6.45
C THR A 276 -1.51 0.66 6.91
N MET A 277 -1.27 0.92 8.20
CA MET A 277 -1.26 2.26 8.77
C MET A 277 0.11 2.58 9.38
N LEU A 278 0.46 3.85 9.36
CA LEU A 278 1.37 4.45 10.31
C LEU A 278 0.52 5.01 11.45
N GLU A 279 0.84 4.64 12.69
CA GLU A 279 0.36 5.37 13.87
C GLU A 279 1.55 5.86 14.67
N LEU A 280 1.48 7.10 15.16
CA LEU A 280 2.52 7.70 16.00
C LEU A 280 1.92 8.55 17.11
N TYR A 281 2.68 8.68 18.20
CA TYR A 281 2.32 9.47 19.37
C TYR A 281 3.54 10.25 19.84
N GLU A 282 3.32 11.55 20.14
CA GLU A 282 4.35 12.44 20.61
C GLU A 282 3.89 13.16 21.89
N ALA A 283 4.55 12.86 23.00
CA ALA A 283 4.31 13.55 24.28
C ALA A 283 4.67 15.03 24.16
N TYR A 284 3.89 15.87 24.86
CA TYR A 284 4.02 17.34 24.88
C TYR A 284 3.76 18.02 23.52
N ALA A 285 3.12 17.33 22.59
CA ALA A 285 2.61 17.89 21.34
C ALA A 285 1.09 18.07 21.41
N THR A 286 0.59 19.09 20.73
CA THR A 286 -0.85 19.31 20.50
C THR A 286 -1.23 18.90 19.09
N TYR A 287 -2.53 18.82 18.80
CA TYR A 287 -3.00 18.49 17.46
C TYR A 287 -2.51 19.48 16.38
N HIS A 288 -2.19 20.72 16.76
CA HIS A 288 -1.59 21.70 15.83
C HIS A 288 -0.20 21.27 15.36
N GLN A 289 0.70 20.86 16.30
CA GLN A 289 2.01 20.34 15.94
C GLN A 289 1.89 19.03 15.14
N ILE A 290 0.90 18.21 15.44
CA ILE A 290 0.65 16.98 14.69
C ILE A 290 0.16 17.28 13.26
N MET A 291 -0.66 18.33 13.03
CA MET A 291 -0.98 18.78 11.66
C MET A 291 0.28 19.25 10.92
N ASP A 292 1.15 20.04 11.55
CA ASP A 292 2.41 20.48 10.95
C ASP A 292 3.32 19.30 10.60
N LEU A 293 3.42 18.30 11.49
CA LEU A 293 4.18 17.09 11.27
C LEU A 293 3.60 16.27 10.10
N THR A 294 2.28 16.14 10.05
CA THR A 294 1.56 15.41 8.98
C THR A 294 1.84 16.03 7.61
N GLU A 295 1.73 17.34 7.52
CA GLU A 295 2.03 18.09 6.30
C GLU A 295 3.47 17.90 5.85
N GLN A 296 4.43 18.02 6.79
CA GLN A 296 5.85 17.88 6.50
C GLN A 296 6.22 16.47 6.06
N VAL A 297 5.78 15.43 6.77
CA VAL A 297 6.13 14.04 6.41
C VAL A 297 5.60 13.64 5.04
N ILE A 298 4.39 14.08 4.68
CA ILE A 298 3.80 13.79 3.36
C ILE A 298 4.59 14.52 2.26
N ARG A 299 4.84 15.82 2.44
CA ARG A 299 5.59 16.66 1.48
C ARG A 299 7.02 16.15 1.28
N ASP A 300 7.75 15.92 2.37
CA ASP A 300 9.16 15.48 2.32
C ASP A 300 9.27 14.07 1.73
N THR A 301 8.31 13.18 2.00
CA THR A 301 8.24 11.85 1.40
C THR A 301 8.00 11.94 -0.11
N ALA A 302 7.05 12.77 -0.56
CA ALA A 302 6.80 13.01 -1.99
C ALA A 302 8.07 13.54 -2.68
N GLN A 303 8.69 14.58 -2.13
CA GLN A 303 9.91 15.17 -2.68
C GLN A 303 11.06 14.16 -2.73
N SER A 304 11.24 13.36 -1.68
CA SER A 304 12.33 12.36 -1.60
C SER A 304 12.16 11.21 -2.59
N VAL A 305 10.93 10.74 -2.81
CA VAL A 305 10.66 9.54 -3.62
C VAL A 305 10.38 9.87 -5.08
N LEU A 306 9.68 10.98 -5.34
CA LEU A 306 9.23 11.37 -6.67
C LEU A 306 10.09 12.48 -7.28
N GLY A 307 10.85 13.23 -6.46
CA GLY A 307 11.56 14.45 -6.89
C GLY A 307 10.64 15.66 -7.11
N THR A 308 9.36 15.55 -6.74
CA THR A 308 8.35 16.59 -6.91
C THR A 308 7.28 16.51 -5.81
N THR A 309 6.62 17.63 -5.56
CA THR A 309 5.44 17.74 -4.70
C THR A 309 4.14 17.87 -5.50
N GLN A 310 4.23 17.91 -6.83
CA GLN A 310 3.09 17.89 -7.73
C GLN A 310 2.76 16.43 -8.08
N VAL A 311 1.54 16.01 -7.79
CA VAL A 311 1.06 14.66 -8.09
C VAL A 311 -0.30 14.71 -8.77
N SER A 312 -0.58 13.75 -9.66
CA SER A 312 -1.91 13.60 -10.26
C SER A 312 -2.55 12.35 -9.67
N TRP A 313 -3.77 12.49 -9.12
CA TRP A 313 -4.49 11.40 -8.51
C TRP A 313 -5.98 11.41 -8.85
N ASP A 314 -6.45 10.33 -9.45
CA ASP A 314 -7.87 10.12 -9.80
C ASP A 314 -8.46 11.32 -10.57
N GLY A 315 -7.71 11.80 -11.57
CA GLY A 315 -8.11 12.90 -12.45
C GLY A 315 -7.92 14.31 -11.90
N ALA A 316 -7.38 14.48 -10.70
CA ALA A 316 -7.08 15.77 -10.10
C ALA A 316 -5.57 15.99 -9.96
N ASP A 317 -5.12 17.23 -10.25
CA ASP A 317 -3.76 17.67 -9.97
C ASP A 317 -3.68 18.22 -8.54
N ILE A 318 -2.82 17.63 -7.73
CA ILE A 318 -2.63 17.92 -6.30
C ILE A 318 -1.28 18.57 -6.09
N ASP A 319 -1.27 19.71 -5.42
CA ASP A 319 -0.05 20.40 -5.01
C ASP A 319 0.19 20.22 -3.50
N LEU A 320 1.25 19.50 -3.14
CA LEU A 320 1.66 19.27 -1.76
C LEU A 320 2.64 20.34 -1.25
N ALA A 321 3.07 21.31 -2.09
CA ALA A 321 4.05 22.33 -1.69
C ALA A 321 3.47 23.44 -0.80
N PRO A 322 2.28 24.01 -1.06
CA PRO A 322 1.69 25.02 -0.19
C PRO A 322 1.33 24.45 1.19
N ALA A 323 1.17 25.35 2.17
CA ALA A 323 0.57 25.00 3.44
C ALA A 323 -0.84 24.40 3.21
N PHE A 324 -1.12 23.28 3.86
CA PHE A 324 -2.42 22.62 3.74
C PHE A 324 -3.49 23.48 4.40
N ARG A 325 -4.65 23.60 3.75
CA ARG A 325 -5.77 24.37 4.31
C ARG A 325 -6.21 23.76 5.64
N ARG A 326 -6.52 24.63 6.64
CA ARG A 326 -7.14 24.24 7.90
C ARG A 326 -8.53 24.83 7.96
N TRP A 327 -9.53 24.02 8.18
CA TRP A 327 -10.92 24.43 8.09
C TRP A 327 -11.74 23.71 9.16
N ARG A 328 -12.49 24.45 9.94
CA ARG A 328 -13.38 23.86 10.95
C ARG A 328 -14.54 23.13 10.27
N MET A 329 -14.98 22.01 10.85
CA MET A 329 -16.07 21.20 10.28
C MET A 329 -17.35 22.01 10.14
N ASP A 330 -17.78 22.73 11.17
CA ASP A 330 -19.00 23.55 11.16
C ASP A 330 -18.94 24.69 10.13
N GLU A 331 -17.78 25.33 9.95
CA GLU A 331 -17.55 26.36 8.93
C GLU A 331 -17.62 25.76 7.52
N ALA A 332 -17.00 24.59 7.31
CA ALA A 332 -17.01 23.91 6.03
C ALA A 332 -18.44 23.50 5.64
N VAL A 333 -19.21 22.96 6.59
CA VAL A 333 -20.63 22.63 6.39
C VAL A 333 -21.44 23.85 6.01
N ARG A 334 -21.30 24.96 6.74
CA ARG A 334 -22.02 26.22 6.46
C ARG A 334 -21.62 26.86 5.12
N HIS A 335 -20.36 26.73 4.73
CA HIS A 335 -19.92 27.23 3.43
C HIS A 335 -20.59 26.54 2.27
N HIS A 336 -20.74 25.22 2.36
CA HIS A 336 -21.40 24.42 1.32
C HIS A 336 -22.92 24.37 1.44
N ASN A 337 -23.47 24.75 2.59
CA ASN A 337 -24.90 24.81 2.88
C ASN A 337 -25.26 26.15 3.51
N PRO A 338 -25.38 27.24 2.72
CA PRO A 338 -25.56 28.59 3.23
C PRO A 338 -26.82 28.80 4.07
N GLU A 339 -27.78 27.91 4.00
CA GLU A 339 -29.01 27.90 4.79
C GLU A 339 -28.82 27.32 6.21
N ILE A 340 -27.67 26.68 6.51
CA ILE A 340 -27.31 26.23 7.86
C ILE A 340 -26.60 27.35 8.59
N SER A 341 -27.22 27.87 9.64
CA SER A 341 -26.62 28.91 10.48
C SER A 341 -25.61 28.32 11.47
N ALA A 342 -24.78 29.18 12.08
CA ALA A 342 -23.85 28.74 13.12
C ALA A 342 -24.58 28.15 14.35
N ALA A 343 -25.78 28.67 14.68
CA ALA A 343 -26.58 28.15 15.76
C ALA A 343 -27.17 26.75 15.45
N ASP A 344 -27.45 26.46 14.18
CA ASP A 344 -27.98 25.17 13.78
C ASP A 344 -26.95 24.05 13.96
N CYS A 345 -25.64 24.34 13.85
CA CYS A 345 -24.57 23.34 13.91
C CYS A 345 -24.47 22.59 15.24
N THR A 346 -25.08 23.08 16.30
CA THR A 346 -25.16 22.43 17.63
C THR A 346 -26.60 22.13 18.06
N ASP A 347 -27.58 22.47 17.23
CA ASP A 347 -29.00 22.19 17.47
C ASP A 347 -29.42 20.89 16.74
N ARG A 348 -29.66 19.84 17.51
CA ARG A 348 -30.06 18.53 16.99
C ARG A 348 -31.33 18.59 16.10
N GLU A 349 -32.35 19.35 16.52
CA GLU A 349 -33.60 19.43 15.78
C GLU A 349 -33.45 20.23 14.48
N ALA A 350 -32.61 21.26 14.49
CA ALA A 350 -32.26 21.99 13.28
C ALA A 350 -31.51 21.09 12.28
N LEU A 351 -30.48 20.38 12.75
CA LEU A 351 -29.69 19.46 11.91
C LEU A 351 -30.54 18.30 11.36
N LEU A 352 -31.52 17.77 12.12
CA LEU A 352 -32.45 16.76 11.62
C LEU A 352 -33.25 17.31 10.42
N ARG A 353 -33.81 18.54 10.52
CA ARG A 353 -34.54 19.17 9.41
C ARG A 353 -33.64 19.36 8.17
N HIS A 354 -32.35 19.71 8.39
CA HIS A 354 -31.39 19.84 7.30
C HIS A 354 -31.07 18.46 6.67
N CYS A 355 -30.89 17.41 7.46
CA CYS A 355 -30.72 16.04 6.96
C CYS A 355 -31.90 15.58 6.12
N GLU A 356 -33.14 15.83 6.59
CA GLU A 356 -34.38 15.52 5.82
C GLU A 356 -34.39 16.25 4.47
N ARG A 357 -34.12 17.57 4.48
CA ARG A 357 -34.02 18.39 3.27
C ARG A 357 -32.98 17.87 2.28
N LEU A 358 -31.80 17.47 2.80
CA LEU A 358 -30.70 16.92 2.02
C LEU A 358 -30.89 15.45 1.66
N LYS A 359 -31.97 14.80 2.13
CA LYS A 359 -32.29 13.38 1.95
C LYS A 359 -31.21 12.45 2.54
N ILE A 360 -30.54 12.87 3.60
CA ILE A 360 -29.58 12.08 4.36
C ILE A 360 -30.34 11.15 5.29
N ARG A 361 -30.03 9.85 5.26
CA ARG A 361 -30.63 8.86 6.16
C ARG A 361 -29.93 8.89 7.50
N VAL A 362 -30.67 9.11 8.57
CA VAL A 362 -30.15 9.18 9.93
C VAL A 362 -30.87 8.23 10.86
N LYS A 363 -30.21 7.77 11.92
CA LYS A 363 -30.83 6.96 12.98
C LYS A 363 -31.44 7.90 14.05
N PRO A 364 -32.53 7.50 14.71
CA PRO A 364 -33.13 8.29 15.78
C PRO A 364 -32.19 8.56 16.98
N SER A 365 -31.19 7.69 17.17
CA SER A 365 -30.21 7.80 18.24
C SER A 365 -29.12 8.83 17.97
N TYR A 366 -29.00 9.41 16.77
CA TYR A 366 -27.93 10.36 16.45
C TYR A 366 -28.13 11.68 17.21
N GLY A 367 -27.08 12.11 17.90
CA GLY A 367 -26.97 13.44 18.48
C GLY A 367 -26.60 14.49 17.44
N TRP A 368 -26.45 15.73 17.85
CA TRP A 368 -26.09 16.82 16.95
C TRP A 368 -24.73 16.62 16.27
N GLY A 369 -23.76 16.06 17.00
CA GLY A 369 -22.41 15.85 16.47
C GLY A 369 -22.39 14.83 15.34
N LYS A 370 -23.12 13.71 15.48
CA LYS A 370 -23.20 12.71 14.40
C LYS A 370 -24.01 13.25 13.22
N LEU A 371 -25.07 14.03 13.44
CA LEU A 371 -25.83 14.66 12.37
C LEU A 371 -25.01 15.68 11.58
N LEU A 372 -24.17 16.48 12.27
CA LEU A 372 -23.26 17.42 11.61
C LEU A 372 -22.22 16.67 10.73
N LEU A 373 -21.68 15.56 11.25
CA LEU A 373 -20.77 14.70 10.49
C LEU A 373 -21.44 14.12 9.23
N GLU A 374 -22.67 13.61 9.34
CA GLU A 374 -23.40 13.08 8.18
C GLU A 374 -23.64 14.14 7.09
N ILE A 375 -23.91 15.40 7.49
CA ILE A 375 -24.04 16.52 6.54
C ILE A 375 -22.68 16.83 5.90
N PHE A 376 -21.60 16.83 6.67
CA PHE A 376 -20.25 17.03 6.17
C PHE A 376 -19.88 15.97 5.13
N GLU A 377 -20.04 14.69 5.45
CA GLU A 377 -19.76 13.56 4.54
C GLU A 377 -20.55 13.67 3.23
N ALA A 378 -21.84 14.05 3.33
CA ALA A 378 -22.71 14.14 2.17
C ALA A 378 -22.46 15.36 1.28
N THR A 379 -22.04 16.49 1.84
CA THR A 379 -22.04 17.78 1.12
C THR A 379 -20.67 18.43 0.96
N VAL A 380 -19.69 18.08 1.78
CA VAL A 380 -18.36 18.73 1.82
C VAL A 380 -17.25 17.82 1.36
N GLU A 381 -17.13 16.63 1.92
CA GLU A 381 -15.97 15.73 1.76
C GLU A 381 -15.52 15.60 0.30
N HIS A 382 -16.45 15.29 -0.60
CA HIS A 382 -16.16 15.08 -2.03
C HIS A 382 -15.65 16.32 -2.76
N THR A 383 -15.77 17.52 -2.17
CA THR A 383 -15.33 18.81 -2.74
C THR A 383 -13.87 19.15 -2.38
N LEU A 384 -13.30 18.46 -1.41
CA LEU A 384 -11.96 18.73 -0.87
C LEU A 384 -10.87 18.15 -1.80
N VAL A 385 -10.57 18.85 -2.89
CA VAL A 385 -9.59 18.40 -3.90
C VAL A 385 -8.16 18.60 -3.39
N GLN A 386 -7.79 19.83 -3.00
CA GLN A 386 -6.46 20.11 -2.47
C GLN A 386 -6.34 19.70 -0.99
N PRO A 387 -5.12 19.42 -0.49
CA PRO A 387 -4.92 18.99 0.90
C PRO A 387 -5.59 19.93 1.90
N THR A 388 -6.54 19.41 2.66
CA THR A 388 -7.34 20.17 3.61
C THR A 388 -7.52 19.40 4.91
N PHE A 389 -7.06 19.99 6.01
CA PHE A 389 -7.40 19.54 7.34
C PHE A 389 -8.79 20.02 7.72
N ILE A 390 -9.67 19.14 8.12
CA ILE A 390 -10.93 19.43 8.76
C ILE A 390 -10.72 19.29 10.26
N THR A 391 -10.94 20.37 11.01
CA THR A 391 -10.69 20.42 12.46
C THR A 391 -11.97 20.53 13.26
N ASP A 392 -11.86 20.45 14.56
CA ASP A 392 -12.95 20.66 15.50
C ASP A 392 -14.11 19.69 15.27
N HIS A 393 -13.81 18.41 15.35
CA HIS A 393 -14.81 17.35 15.27
C HIS A 393 -15.64 17.29 16.56
N PRO A 394 -16.97 17.00 16.49
CA PRO A 394 -17.77 16.85 17.69
C PRO A 394 -17.28 15.73 18.64
N VAL A 395 -17.44 15.95 19.96
CA VAL A 395 -17.07 14.97 21.00
C VAL A 395 -17.80 13.64 20.80
N GLU A 396 -19.06 13.67 20.36
CA GLU A 396 -19.90 12.48 20.13
C GLU A 396 -19.25 11.47 19.17
N VAL A 397 -18.51 11.96 18.16
CA VAL A 397 -17.85 11.14 17.13
C VAL A 397 -16.34 11.01 17.33
N SER A 398 -15.84 11.38 18.51
CA SER A 398 -14.40 11.45 18.80
C SER A 398 -14.07 10.90 20.19
N PRO A 399 -14.33 9.59 20.45
CA PRO A 399 -14.31 9.03 21.82
C PRO A 399 -12.92 8.98 22.48
N LEU A 400 -11.82 9.12 21.71
CA LEU A 400 -10.44 9.05 22.20
C LEU A 400 -9.71 10.41 22.14
N ALA A 401 -10.36 11.43 21.56
CA ALA A 401 -9.79 12.76 21.43
C ALA A 401 -10.13 13.65 22.63
N ARG A 402 -9.20 14.49 23.03
CA ARG A 402 -9.39 15.50 24.08
C ARG A 402 -10.48 16.50 23.66
N SER A 403 -11.38 16.84 24.58
CA SER A 403 -12.31 17.97 24.41
C SER A 403 -11.54 19.27 24.28
N SER A 404 -12.01 20.18 23.42
CA SER A 404 -11.46 21.53 23.31
C SER A 404 -11.70 22.32 24.59
N ASP A 405 -10.65 23.01 25.04
CA ASP A 405 -10.75 23.89 26.22
C ASP A 405 -11.52 25.19 25.92
N THR A 406 -11.69 25.55 24.65
CA THR A 406 -12.28 26.82 24.21
C THR A 406 -13.61 26.67 23.49
N GLU A 407 -13.87 25.52 22.88
CA GLU A 407 -15.06 25.24 22.06
C GLU A 407 -15.87 24.09 22.64
N PRO A 408 -16.84 24.36 23.53
CA PRO A 408 -17.63 23.30 24.17
C PRO A 408 -18.34 22.41 23.15
N GLY A 409 -18.24 21.08 23.35
CA GLY A 409 -18.85 20.07 22.48
C GLY A 409 -18.00 19.65 21.30
N TYR A 410 -16.87 20.30 21.06
CA TYR A 410 -15.87 19.93 20.05
C TYR A 410 -14.60 19.35 20.67
N THR A 411 -13.80 18.71 19.83
CA THR A 411 -12.51 18.09 20.22
C THR A 411 -11.35 18.72 19.46
N ASP A 412 -10.17 18.66 20.04
CA ASP A 412 -8.89 19.01 19.40
C ASP A 412 -8.48 17.89 18.42
N ARG A 413 -9.25 17.69 17.35
CA ARG A 413 -9.11 16.63 16.35
C ARG A 413 -9.09 17.21 14.95
N PHE A 414 -8.35 16.58 14.07
CA PHE A 414 -8.39 16.82 12.63
C PHE A 414 -8.46 15.54 11.83
N GLU A 415 -9.01 15.65 10.64
CA GLU A 415 -8.85 14.68 9.55
C GLU A 415 -8.28 15.39 8.33
N LEU A 416 -7.33 14.76 7.64
CA LEU A 416 -6.76 15.27 6.38
C LEU A 416 -7.45 14.64 5.19
N PHE A 417 -8.05 15.47 4.36
CA PHE A 417 -8.66 15.07 3.11
C PHE A 417 -7.84 15.54 1.90
N ILE A 418 -7.68 14.65 0.92
CA ILE A 418 -7.08 14.96 -0.38
C ILE A 418 -7.95 14.26 -1.45
N ASN A 419 -8.42 15.02 -2.42
CA ASN A 419 -9.29 14.55 -3.51
C ASN A 419 -10.50 13.76 -2.98
N GLY A 420 -11.20 14.33 -1.98
CA GLY A 420 -12.39 13.73 -1.35
C GLY A 420 -12.11 12.39 -0.67
N LYS A 421 -10.90 12.17 -0.17
CA LYS A 421 -10.52 10.93 0.51
C LYS A 421 -9.74 11.28 1.78
N GLU A 422 -10.18 10.78 2.92
CA GLU A 422 -9.45 10.84 4.18
C GLU A 422 -8.11 10.11 4.04
N LEU A 423 -7.01 10.80 4.32
CA LEU A 423 -5.65 10.25 4.28
C LEU A 423 -5.07 10.05 5.67
N ALA A 424 -5.38 10.94 6.61
CA ALA A 424 -4.88 10.92 7.97
C ALA A 424 -5.92 11.44 8.96
N ASN A 425 -5.82 10.97 10.20
CA ASN A 425 -6.60 11.41 11.35
C ASN A 425 -5.68 11.60 12.55
N GLY A 426 -5.84 12.68 13.29
CA GLY A 426 -5.01 12.94 14.46
C GLY A 426 -5.68 13.91 15.43
N PHE A 427 -5.23 13.88 16.67
CA PHE A 427 -5.82 14.68 17.74
C PHE A 427 -4.86 14.88 18.91
N SER A 428 -5.20 15.86 19.77
CA SER A 428 -4.70 15.87 21.15
C SER A 428 -5.38 14.73 21.89
N GLU A 429 -4.58 13.87 22.52
CA GLU A 429 -5.06 12.64 23.15
C GLU A 429 -5.84 12.93 24.43
N LEU A 430 -6.95 12.24 24.61
CA LEU A 430 -7.65 12.25 25.90
C LEU A 430 -6.80 11.53 26.94
N ASN A 431 -6.33 12.29 27.93
CA ASN A 431 -5.47 11.77 29.00
C ASN A 431 -6.10 11.84 30.40
N ASP A 432 -7.37 12.27 30.48
CA ASP A 432 -8.17 12.21 31.72
C ASP A 432 -8.81 10.83 31.85
N PRO A 433 -8.44 10.01 32.86
CA PRO A 433 -8.96 8.66 33.04
C PRO A 433 -10.46 8.64 33.34
N GLU A 434 -11.00 9.66 34.03
CA GLU A 434 -12.43 9.68 34.38
C GLU A 434 -13.29 10.01 33.16
N ASP A 435 -12.90 11.01 32.35
CA ASP A 435 -13.56 11.33 31.08
C ASP A 435 -13.46 10.13 30.11
N GLN A 436 -12.28 9.51 29.98
CA GLN A 436 -12.11 8.35 29.11
C GLN A 436 -12.99 7.17 29.54
N ALA A 437 -13.10 6.89 30.85
CA ALA A 437 -13.97 5.85 31.36
C ALA A 437 -15.45 6.14 31.05
N ALA A 438 -15.89 7.40 31.21
CA ALA A 438 -17.25 7.82 30.85
C ALA A 438 -17.54 7.63 29.35
N ARG A 439 -16.59 7.97 28.47
CA ARG A 439 -16.74 7.77 27.03
C ARG A 439 -16.77 6.30 26.63
N PHE A 440 -15.92 5.46 27.24
CA PHE A 440 -16.00 4.01 27.02
C PHE A 440 -17.34 3.43 27.47
N GLN A 441 -17.90 3.91 28.59
CA GLN A 441 -19.22 3.49 29.03
C GLN A 441 -20.31 3.87 28.04
N ALA A 442 -20.23 5.07 27.46
CA ALA A 442 -21.15 5.50 26.41
C ALA A 442 -21.02 4.62 25.13
N GLN A 443 -19.81 4.22 24.76
CA GLN A 443 -19.57 3.29 23.64
C GLN A 443 -20.19 1.91 23.92
N VAL A 444 -20.04 1.38 25.13
CA VAL A 444 -20.70 0.10 25.52
C VAL A 444 -22.21 0.21 25.42
N GLN A 445 -22.82 1.31 25.88
CA GLN A 445 -24.25 1.54 25.74
C GLN A 445 -24.70 1.62 24.26
N ALA A 446 -23.91 2.27 23.41
CA ALA A 446 -24.18 2.29 21.97
C ALA A 446 -24.13 0.89 21.36
N LYS A 447 -23.17 0.07 21.77
CA LYS A 447 -23.02 -1.33 21.35
C LYS A 447 -24.22 -2.18 21.78
N ASP A 448 -24.67 -2.05 23.04
CA ASP A 448 -25.88 -2.71 23.54
C ASP A 448 -27.14 -2.25 22.77
N GLY A 449 -27.11 -1.03 22.27
CA GLY A 449 -28.13 -0.46 21.37
C GLY A 449 -28.06 -0.92 19.91
N GLY A 450 -27.10 -1.81 19.56
CA GLY A 450 -26.96 -2.39 18.23
C GLY A 450 -25.93 -1.70 17.32
N ASP A 451 -24.97 -0.97 17.88
CA ASP A 451 -23.82 -0.45 17.14
C ASP A 451 -22.65 -1.43 17.21
N ASP A 452 -22.55 -2.31 16.22
CA ASP A 452 -21.51 -3.35 16.15
C ASP A 452 -20.07 -2.80 16.05
N GLU A 453 -19.90 -1.53 15.69
CA GLU A 453 -18.62 -0.86 15.51
C GLU A 453 -18.14 -0.15 16.79
N ALA A 454 -19.04 0.06 17.77
CA ALA A 454 -18.74 0.74 19.02
C ALA A 454 -17.67 -0.04 19.83
N MET A 455 -16.80 0.71 20.52
CA MET A 455 -15.68 0.16 21.28
C MET A 455 -16.14 -0.57 22.55
N HIS A 456 -15.27 -1.46 23.03
CA HIS A 456 -15.40 -2.12 24.33
C HIS A 456 -14.77 -1.27 25.43
N PHE A 457 -15.17 -1.55 26.70
CA PHE A 457 -14.52 -0.96 27.86
C PHE A 457 -13.19 -1.68 28.16
N ASP A 458 -12.06 -0.94 28.07
CA ASP A 458 -10.73 -1.45 28.40
C ASP A 458 -10.30 -0.92 29.78
N ALA A 459 -10.55 -1.73 30.85
CA ALA A 459 -10.22 -1.39 32.21
C ALA A 459 -8.70 -1.27 32.46
N ASP A 460 -7.89 -2.00 31.71
CA ASP A 460 -6.44 -1.93 31.82
C ASP A 460 -5.89 -0.63 31.21
N TYR A 461 -6.49 -0.17 30.12
CA TYR A 461 -6.15 1.13 29.55
C TYR A 461 -6.52 2.29 30.50
N ILE A 462 -7.71 2.24 31.15
CA ILE A 462 -8.06 3.23 32.16
C ILE A 462 -7.04 3.23 33.31
N ARG A 463 -6.67 2.05 33.81
CA ARG A 463 -5.62 1.92 34.83
C ARG A 463 -4.27 2.50 34.37
N ALA A 464 -3.92 2.32 33.10
CA ALA A 464 -2.71 2.95 32.55
C ALA A 464 -2.79 4.47 32.60
N LEU A 465 -3.91 5.07 32.20
CA LEU A 465 -4.13 6.52 32.31
C LEU A 465 -4.07 7.02 33.75
N GLU A 466 -4.51 6.25 34.74
CA GLU A 466 -4.43 6.60 36.16
C GLU A 466 -2.99 6.74 36.68
N TYR A 467 -1.99 6.11 36.01
CA TYR A 467 -0.58 6.36 36.27
C TYR A 467 -0.08 7.70 35.70
N GLY A 468 -0.89 8.33 34.87
CA GLY A 468 -0.61 9.63 34.25
C GLY A 468 -0.01 9.49 32.86
N MET A 469 -0.73 9.95 31.83
CA MET A 469 -0.21 10.14 30.48
C MET A 469 0.08 11.63 30.27
N ALA A 470 1.29 11.96 29.81
CA ALA A 470 1.63 13.32 29.44
C ALA A 470 0.63 13.84 28.38
N PRO A 471 0.38 15.17 28.29
CA PRO A 471 -0.29 15.74 27.12
C PRO A 471 0.38 15.24 25.85
N THR A 472 -0.37 14.63 24.96
CA THR A 472 0.17 13.87 23.84
C THR A 472 -0.63 14.19 22.58
N GLY A 473 0.06 14.37 21.45
CA GLY A 473 -0.58 14.38 20.14
C GLY A 473 -0.40 13.05 19.44
N GLY A 474 -1.46 12.56 18.81
CA GLY A 474 -1.48 11.30 18.06
C GLY A 474 -1.86 11.50 16.60
N LEU A 475 -1.41 10.58 15.75
CA LEU A 475 -1.64 10.58 14.30
C LEU A 475 -1.75 9.18 13.76
N GLY A 476 -2.76 8.96 12.91
CA GLY A 476 -2.85 7.81 12.02
C GLY A 476 -2.78 8.24 10.56
N ILE A 477 -1.90 7.63 9.76
CA ILE A 477 -1.85 7.82 8.30
C ILE A 477 -2.11 6.49 7.61
N GLY A 478 -3.09 6.47 6.71
CA GLY A 478 -3.34 5.32 5.83
C GLY A 478 -2.23 5.16 4.78
N ILE A 479 -1.28 4.25 5.02
CA ILE A 479 -0.13 4.04 4.11
C ILE A 479 -0.60 3.63 2.72
N ASP A 480 -1.61 2.78 2.62
CA ASP A 480 -2.12 2.35 1.31
C ASP A 480 -2.68 3.55 0.53
N ARG A 481 -3.45 4.44 1.18
CA ARG A 481 -3.98 5.67 0.55
C ARG A 481 -2.86 6.66 0.19
N LEU A 482 -1.85 6.82 1.04
CA LEU A 482 -0.68 7.64 0.72
C LEU A 482 0.07 7.11 -0.50
N VAL A 483 0.24 5.79 -0.61
CA VAL A 483 0.85 5.17 -1.79
C VAL A 483 -0.03 5.38 -3.03
N MET A 484 -1.35 5.26 -2.91
CA MET A 484 -2.27 5.57 -4.02
C MET A 484 -2.08 7.01 -4.51
N LEU A 485 -2.05 7.98 -3.61
CA LEU A 485 -1.80 9.40 -3.92
C LEU A 485 -0.47 9.58 -4.67
N LEU A 486 0.62 9.05 -4.12
CA LEU A 486 1.98 9.27 -4.64
C LEU A 486 2.32 8.43 -5.89
N THR A 487 1.49 7.46 -6.25
CA THR A 487 1.65 6.64 -7.46
C THR A 487 0.58 6.91 -8.51
N GLY A 488 -0.43 7.74 -8.20
CA GLY A 488 -1.58 7.98 -9.08
C GLY A 488 -2.54 6.79 -9.19
N SER A 489 -2.45 5.81 -8.29
CA SER A 489 -3.29 4.61 -8.30
C SER A 489 -4.72 4.94 -7.83
N THR A 490 -5.73 4.47 -8.55
CA THR A 490 -7.14 4.78 -8.26
C THR A 490 -7.82 3.72 -7.36
N SER A 491 -7.22 2.54 -7.25
CA SER A 491 -7.73 1.45 -6.41
C SER A 491 -6.69 1.00 -5.39
N ILE A 492 -7.14 0.70 -4.16
CA ILE A 492 -6.29 0.10 -3.11
C ILE A 492 -5.69 -1.24 -3.57
N ARG A 493 -6.36 -1.96 -4.46
CA ARG A 493 -5.88 -3.22 -5.03
C ARG A 493 -4.65 -3.05 -5.91
N ASP A 494 -4.44 -1.86 -6.48
CA ASP A 494 -3.25 -1.57 -7.29
C ASP A 494 -1.99 -1.45 -6.44
N VAL A 495 -2.13 -1.03 -5.18
CA VAL A 495 -1.02 -0.80 -4.25
C VAL A 495 -0.81 -1.94 -3.25
N LEU A 496 -1.66 -2.95 -3.25
CA LEU A 496 -1.51 -4.19 -2.49
C LEU A 496 -1.00 -5.30 -3.40
N LEU A 497 0.05 -6.02 -2.98
CA LEU A 497 0.59 -7.14 -3.76
C LEU A 497 -0.47 -8.23 -3.96
N PHE A 498 -1.14 -8.62 -2.90
CA PHE A 498 -2.20 -9.62 -2.90
C PHE A 498 -3.43 -9.04 -2.19
N PRO A 499 -4.29 -8.30 -2.91
CA PRO A 499 -5.52 -7.76 -2.34
C PRO A 499 -6.52 -8.89 -2.03
N TYR A 500 -7.38 -8.66 -1.05
CA TYR A 500 -8.44 -9.61 -0.74
C TYR A 500 -9.46 -9.64 -1.89
N MET A 501 -9.74 -10.84 -2.38
CA MET A 501 -10.64 -11.10 -3.50
C MET A 501 -11.63 -12.19 -3.12
N ARG A 502 -12.87 -12.11 -3.62
CA ARG A 502 -13.78 -13.25 -3.49
C ARG A 502 -13.18 -14.47 -4.21
N PRO A 503 -13.32 -15.70 -3.69
CA PRO A 503 -12.94 -16.90 -4.41
C PRO A 503 -13.58 -16.92 -5.81
N GLU A 504 -12.89 -17.51 -6.76
CA GLU A 504 -13.48 -17.84 -8.06
C GLU A 504 -14.57 -18.91 -7.85
N ALA A 505 -15.73 -18.70 -8.47
CA ALA A 505 -16.86 -19.63 -8.38
C ALA A 505 -16.58 -20.94 -9.15
#